data_d9edd44ffad01a766730c172626fec6f
#
_entry.id   d9edd44ffad01a766730c172626fec6f
#
_cell.length_a   1.000
_cell.length_b   1.000
_cell.length_c   1.000
_cell.angle_alpha   90.00
_cell.angle_beta   90.00
_cell.angle_gamma   90.00
#
_symmetry.space_group_name_H-M   'P 1'
#
loop_
_entity.id
_entity.type
_entity.pdbx_description
1 polymer ?
#
loop_
_entity_poly.entity_id
_entity_poly.type
_entity_poly.pdbx_seq_one_letter_code
_entity_poly.pdbx_strand_id
1 'polypeptide(L)'
;RFYGFLEGETDQFHPELVVDNQHIDAPAKVDGSYHLSEDLVDQLLKMINDSKGIRSDRPFFAYLPFGATHAPHQAPDQYLRKYRGRYDQGWDITREDWYQKQIKLGVTSEDTQLAPRNRGVEAWNDLPESHQAVACRLQEAFAAFLDHTDDQIGRFVDGLKEMGELDNTILVFLADNGASQEGGPYGVLHEMKFFNGMFDSPDDLIKEIDDIGGPHSHCNYPWGWAQCGNTPFKWYKQNTHEGGVHVPMIIHWPDGINGDEHGSLRRQFVNVSDIVPTLYELLAVTPPESYKGYEQLPVTGASFASVLNSAEAPATNKLQYFEQFGSRALVTEDAGDYWKAVTRHKQGDPFENDRWELYNLSLDASECRDLAETEPGRLERLIDLWWEQAELNGVLPLDDRTLELFRSRIDDHSPHPSHRRYRYRPPMSSIPAQVSPSPSGRSWHLEAVFTCSGDDEGVIYARGNENAGITIFIQNSQLVVDYNAFKDHSI
;
A
#
# COMPACT_ATOMS: atom_id res chain seq x y z
N ARG A 1 -12.66 9.09 16.38
CA ARG A 1 -11.25 9.38 16.67
C ARG A 1 -10.38 8.96 15.50
N PHE A 2 -9.36 9.71 15.21
CA PHE A 2 -8.33 9.41 14.23
C PHE A 2 -6.94 9.48 14.88
N TYR A 3 -6.07 8.56 14.51
CA TYR A 3 -4.64 8.57 14.81
C TYR A 3 -3.89 7.91 13.66
N GLY A 4 -2.93 8.56 13.05
CA GLY A 4 -2.18 8.01 11.93
C GLY A 4 -1.62 9.12 11.03
N PHE A 5 -1.43 8.82 9.76
CA PHE A 5 -0.97 9.76 8.73
C PHE A 5 -2.05 9.92 7.64
N LEU A 6 -1.96 11.00 6.86
CA LEU A 6 -2.96 11.35 5.85
C LEU A 6 -2.48 11.11 4.41
N GLU A 7 -1.18 11.05 4.22
CA GLU A 7 -0.55 10.81 2.91
C GLU A 7 -0.64 9.32 2.52
N GLY A 8 -0.26 8.99 1.29
CA GLY A 8 -0.25 7.61 0.80
C GLY A 8 0.85 6.74 1.43
N GLU A 9 1.90 7.38 1.95
CA GLU A 9 3.03 6.75 2.62
C GLU A 9 3.62 7.67 3.68
N THR A 10 4.41 7.13 4.60
CA THR A 10 5.16 7.90 5.58
C THR A 10 6.35 7.09 6.08
N ASP A 11 7.39 7.75 6.56
CA ASP A 11 8.51 7.10 7.26
C ASP A 11 8.02 6.38 8.51
N GLN A 12 8.52 5.17 8.77
CA GLN A 12 8.07 4.35 9.88
C GLN A 12 8.72 4.73 11.22
N PHE A 13 9.87 5.38 11.18
CA PHE A 13 10.59 5.86 12.36
C PHE A 13 10.32 7.34 12.65
N HIS A 14 10.03 8.13 11.60
CA HIS A 14 9.79 9.58 11.67
C HIS A 14 8.50 9.98 10.94
N PRO A 15 7.33 9.40 11.29
CA PRO A 15 6.09 9.63 10.55
C PRO A 15 5.56 11.05 10.73
N GLU A 16 4.86 11.53 9.70
CA GLU A 16 4.00 12.73 9.81
C GLU A 16 2.65 12.34 10.44
N LEU A 17 2.55 12.44 11.76
CA LEU A 17 1.37 12.00 12.49
C LEU A 17 0.29 13.08 12.62
N VAL A 18 -0.94 12.61 12.62
CA VAL A 18 -2.14 13.42 12.86
C VAL A 18 -3.01 12.74 13.93
N VAL A 19 -3.44 13.51 14.91
CA VAL A 19 -4.47 13.13 15.89
C VAL A 19 -5.70 13.98 15.63
N ASP A 20 -6.81 13.33 15.26
CA ASP A 20 -8.05 13.98 14.81
C ASP A 20 -7.76 14.98 13.67
N ASN A 21 -7.54 16.25 13.96
CA ASN A 21 -7.26 17.30 12.98
C ASN A 21 -5.95 18.07 13.26
N GLN A 22 -5.06 17.52 14.08
CA GLN A 22 -3.83 18.20 14.50
C GLN A 22 -2.61 17.36 14.18
N HIS A 23 -1.62 17.95 13.51
CA HIS A 23 -0.31 17.35 13.37
C HIS A 23 0.39 17.30 14.71
N ILE A 24 1.03 16.18 14.99
CA ILE A 24 1.83 15.95 16.20
C ILE A 24 3.18 15.35 15.80
N ASP A 25 4.18 15.54 16.65
CA ASP A 25 5.43 14.81 16.55
C ASP A 25 5.24 13.37 17.04
N ALA A 26 6.03 12.44 16.51
CA ALA A 26 6.04 11.06 16.96
C ALA A 26 6.39 11.01 18.48
N PRO A 27 5.71 10.15 19.25
CA PRO A 27 6.00 10.02 20.68
C PRO A 27 7.45 9.63 20.93
N ALA A 28 8.18 10.43 21.72
CA ALA A 28 9.55 10.09 22.10
C ALA A 28 9.55 8.85 22.99
N LYS A 29 10.22 7.78 22.57
CA LYS A 29 10.52 6.62 23.41
C LYS A 29 11.85 6.86 24.14
N VAL A 30 11.93 6.40 25.39
CA VAL A 30 13.11 6.61 26.27
C VAL A 30 14.39 6.04 25.67
N ASP A 31 14.29 4.98 24.88
CA ASP A 31 15.39 4.27 24.22
C ASP A 31 15.58 4.65 22.75
N GLY A 32 14.79 5.60 22.25
CA GLY A 32 14.81 6.00 20.85
C GLY A 32 14.21 4.99 19.86
N SER A 33 13.60 3.92 20.37
CA SER A 33 13.03 2.84 19.56
C SER A 33 11.58 3.13 19.15
N TYR A 34 11.32 4.11 18.31
CA TYR A 34 9.98 4.34 17.78
C TYR A 34 9.77 3.54 16.47
N HIS A 35 8.59 2.99 16.29
CA HIS A 35 8.13 2.45 15.01
C HIS A 35 6.62 2.61 14.87
N LEU A 36 6.16 3.12 13.73
CA LEU A 36 4.76 3.49 13.49
C LEU A 36 3.79 2.31 13.66
N SER A 37 4.14 1.12 13.15
CA SER A 37 3.25 -0.06 13.27
C SER A 37 2.98 -0.44 14.74
N GLU A 38 3.96 -0.27 15.63
CA GLU A 38 3.79 -0.49 17.08
C GLU A 38 2.84 0.54 17.69
N ASP A 39 3.08 1.82 17.36
CA ASP A 39 2.31 2.92 17.93
C ASP A 39 0.84 2.89 17.46
N LEU A 40 0.57 2.56 16.20
CA LEU A 40 -0.79 2.39 15.69
C LEU A 40 -1.58 1.35 16.50
N VAL A 41 -0.96 0.20 16.81
CA VAL A 41 -1.59 -0.84 17.64
C VAL A 41 -1.80 -0.37 19.08
N ASP A 42 -0.81 0.27 19.68
CA ASP A 42 -0.91 0.81 21.05
C ASP A 42 -2.06 1.82 21.15
N GLN A 43 -2.16 2.74 20.20
CA GLN A 43 -3.23 3.74 20.18
C GLN A 43 -4.61 3.13 19.92
N LEU A 44 -4.72 2.15 19.03
CA LEU A 44 -5.98 1.49 18.77
C LEU A 44 -6.48 0.72 20.00
N LEU A 45 -5.63 -0.08 20.63
CA LEU A 45 -5.97 -0.81 21.85
C LEU A 45 -6.40 0.17 22.97
N LYS A 46 -5.69 1.29 23.11
CA LYS A 46 -6.07 2.35 24.06
C LYS A 46 -7.44 2.94 23.72
N MET A 47 -7.73 3.23 22.45
CA MET A 47 -9.01 3.79 22.04
C MET A 47 -10.18 2.83 22.31
N ILE A 48 -9.98 1.52 22.08
CA ILE A 48 -10.97 0.49 22.37
C ILE A 48 -11.20 0.40 23.90
N ASN A 49 -10.13 0.32 24.69
CA ASN A 49 -10.21 0.29 26.16
C ASN A 49 -10.94 1.51 26.73
N ASP A 50 -10.60 2.72 26.26
CA ASP A 50 -11.28 3.96 26.66
C ASP A 50 -12.78 3.89 26.36
N SER A 51 -13.15 3.40 25.17
CA SER A 51 -14.57 3.27 24.78
C SER A 51 -15.31 2.26 25.66
N LYS A 52 -14.70 1.10 25.87
CA LYS A 52 -15.27 0.02 26.71
C LYS A 52 -15.33 0.39 28.20
N GLY A 53 -14.36 1.14 28.70
CA GLY A 53 -14.36 1.65 30.07
C GLY A 53 -15.52 2.62 30.36
N ILE A 54 -15.97 3.38 29.36
CA ILE A 54 -17.13 4.27 29.46
C ILE A 54 -18.45 3.52 29.29
N ARG A 55 -18.53 2.63 28.29
CA ARG A 55 -19.71 1.87 27.89
C ARG A 55 -19.28 0.47 27.46
N SER A 56 -19.22 -0.46 28.41
CA SER A 56 -18.80 -1.84 28.14
C SER A 56 -19.71 -2.60 27.18
N ASP A 57 -21.00 -2.24 27.16
CA ASP A 57 -22.05 -2.80 26.29
C ASP A 57 -22.01 -2.27 24.84
N ARG A 58 -21.24 -1.22 24.59
CA ARG A 58 -21.22 -0.59 23.26
C ARG A 58 -20.28 -1.31 22.31
N PRO A 59 -20.73 -1.70 21.10
CA PRO A 59 -19.84 -2.22 20.08
C PRO A 59 -18.89 -1.15 19.58
N PHE A 60 -17.75 -1.56 19.01
CA PHE A 60 -16.81 -0.68 18.34
C PHE A 60 -16.66 -1.06 16.86
N PHE A 61 -16.30 -0.10 16.06
CA PHE A 61 -15.76 -0.29 14.72
C PHE A 61 -14.36 0.31 14.67
N ALA A 62 -13.41 -0.45 14.19
CA ALA A 62 -12.03 -0.02 14.04
C ALA A 62 -11.54 -0.28 12.62
N TYR A 63 -10.84 0.68 12.05
CA TYR A 63 -10.11 0.55 10.80
C TYR A 63 -8.63 0.82 11.09
N LEU A 64 -7.79 -0.19 10.92
CA LEU A 64 -6.36 -0.15 11.20
C LEU A 64 -5.58 -0.33 9.90
N PRO A 65 -5.40 0.74 9.10
CA PRO A 65 -4.55 0.70 7.93
C PRO A 65 -3.10 0.91 8.34
N PHE A 66 -2.29 -0.15 8.26
CA PHE A 66 -0.85 -0.01 8.44
C PHE A 66 -0.22 0.72 7.24
N GLY A 67 0.86 1.47 7.45
CA GLY A 67 1.76 1.89 6.37
C GLY A 67 2.51 0.69 5.76
N ALA A 68 2.66 -0.38 6.51
CA ALA A 68 3.27 -1.64 6.09
C ALA A 68 2.34 -2.45 5.14
N THR A 69 2.84 -3.05 4.08
CA THR A 69 4.26 -3.07 3.70
C THR A 69 4.51 -2.20 2.46
N HIS A 70 3.83 -1.06 2.34
CA HIS A 70 4.17 -0.05 1.34
C HIS A 70 5.59 0.49 1.61
N ALA A 71 6.30 0.94 0.58
CA ALA A 71 7.55 1.66 0.80
C ALA A 71 7.30 2.93 1.65
N PRO A 72 8.29 3.35 2.46
CA PRO A 72 9.61 2.77 2.60
C PRO A 72 9.60 1.46 3.39
N HIS A 73 10.35 0.46 2.92
CA HIS A 73 10.50 -0.79 3.65
C HIS A 73 11.47 -0.58 4.80
N GLN A 74 10.94 -0.33 5.97
CA GLN A 74 11.69 -0.03 7.18
C GLN A 74 11.25 -0.96 8.32
N ALA A 75 12.21 -1.52 9.04
CA ALA A 75 11.94 -2.43 10.15
C ALA A 75 12.99 -2.29 11.25
N PRO A 76 12.65 -2.60 12.52
CA PRO A 76 13.63 -2.64 13.59
C PRO A 76 14.75 -3.65 13.27
N ASP A 77 15.97 -3.32 13.65
CA ASP A 77 17.20 -4.03 13.28
C ASP A 77 17.19 -5.53 13.64
N GLN A 78 16.49 -5.93 14.71
CA GLN A 78 16.34 -7.35 15.08
C GLN A 78 15.62 -8.16 13.99
N TYR A 79 14.65 -7.57 13.28
CA TYR A 79 13.94 -8.22 12.17
C TYR A 79 14.82 -8.23 10.91
N LEU A 80 15.51 -7.14 10.61
CA LEU A 80 16.46 -7.09 9.49
C LEU A 80 17.51 -8.20 9.60
N ARG A 81 18.09 -8.39 10.81
CA ARG A 81 19.07 -9.47 11.06
C ARG A 81 18.49 -10.87 10.87
N LYS A 82 17.22 -11.09 11.18
CA LYS A 82 16.53 -12.39 11.03
C LYS A 82 16.51 -12.88 9.57
N TYR A 83 16.47 -11.94 8.62
CA TYR A 83 16.33 -12.24 7.19
C TYR A 83 17.65 -12.24 6.42
N ARG A 84 18.78 -11.93 7.06
CA ARG A 84 20.10 -11.91 6.40
C ARG A 84 20.41 -13.25 5.70
N GLY A 85 20.73 -13.17 4.38
CA GLY A 85 21.10 -14.33 3.55
C GLY A 85 19.92 -15.24 3.17
N ARG A 86 18.68 -14.89 3.50
CA ARG A 86 17.52 -15.74 3.21
C ARG A 86 17.08 -15.75 1.75
N TYR A 87 17.55 -14.80 0.97
CA TYR A 87 17.15 -14.61 -0.42
C TYR A 87 18.31 -14.72 -1.41
N ASP A 88 19.47 -15.25 -0.98
CA ASP A 88 20.68 -15.37 -1.79
C ASP A 88 20.48 -16.25 -3.03
N GLN A 89 19.49 -17.18 -3.01
CA GLN A 89 19.13 -17.99 -4.17
C GLN A 89 18.43 -17.19 -5.28
N GLY A 90 17.98 -15.95 -4.98
CA GLY A 90 17.32 -15.07 -5.92
C GLY A 90 15.85 -15.36 -6.16
N TRP A 91 15.21 -14.47 -6.93
CA TRP A 91 13.77 -14.50 -7.14
C TRP A 91 13.26 -15.67 -7.98
N ASP A 92 14.03 -16.19 -8.95
CA ASP A 92 13.56 -17.29 -9.79
C ASP A 92 13.36 -18.57 -8.96
N ILE A 93 14.33 -18.93 -8.11
CA ILE A 93 14.25 -20.11 -7.23
C ILE A 93 13.24 -19.87 -6.11
N THR A 94 13.27 -18.69 -5.49
CA THR A 94 12.33 -18.34 -4.40
C THR A 94 10.89 -18.39 -4.90
N ARG A 95 10.63 -17.92 -6.12
CA ARG A 95 9.30 -17.93 -6.73
C ARG A 95 8.80 -19.35 -6.97
N GLU A 96 9.64 -20.24 -7.45
CA GLU A 96 9.31 -21.65 -7.61
C GLU A 96 9.03 -22.32 -6.27
N ASP A 97 9.89 -22.09 -5.25
CA ASP A 97 9.70 -22.63 -3.90
C ASP A 97 8.38 -22.16 -3.28
N TRP A 98 8.03 -20.90 -3.45
CA TRP A 98 6.76 -20.36 -2.96
C TRP A 98 5.56 -20.94 -3.70
N TYR A 99 5.66 -21.10 -5.01
CA TYR A 99 4.62 -21.75 -5.80
C TYR A 99 4.38 -23.19 -5.33
N GLN A 100 5.42 -23.99 -5.16
CA GLN A 100 5.31 -25.36 -4.67
C GLN A 100 4.73 -25.42 -3.24
N LYS A 101 5.11 -24.46 -2.40
CA LYS A 101 4.54 -24.34 -1.05
C LYS A 101 3.05 -23.99 -1.07
N GLN A 102 2.62 -23.11 -1.95
CA GLN A 102 1.20 -22.73 -2.11
C GLN A 102 0.36 -23.92 -2.56
N ILE A 103 0.86 -24.73 -3.52
CA ILE A 103 0.20 -25.98 -3.94
C ILE A 103 0.07 -26.93 -2.76
N LYS A 104 1.17 -27.18 -2.04
CA LYS A 104 1.18 -28.07 -0.87
C LYS A 104 0.22 -27.65 0.22
N LEU A 105 0.00 -26.34 0.42
CA LEU A 105 -0.95 -25.77 1.38
C LEU A 105 -2.38 -25.73 0.85
N GLY A 106 -2.59 -26.07 -0.43
CA GLY A 106 -3.89 -25.99 -1.10
C GLY A 106 -4.36 -24.57 -1.38
N VAL A 107 -3.52 -23.55 -1.18
CA VAL A 107 -3.86 -22.14 -1.51
C VAL A 107 -3.99 -21.98 -3.01
N THR A 108 -3.05 -22.56 -3.77
CA THR A 108 -3.06 -22.60 -5.22
C THR A 108 -3.40 -24.02 -5.68
N SER A 109 -4.22 -24.18 -6.74
CA SER A 109 -4.55 -25.47 -7.32
C SER A 109 -3.33 -26.11 -7.97
N GLU A 110 -3.24 -27.45 -7.95
CA GLU A 110 -2.20 -28.22 -8.63
C GLU A 110 -2.20 -27.98 -10.16
N ASP A 111 -3.34 -27.63 -10.73
CA ASP A 111 -3.48 -27.34 -12.16
C ASP A 111 -3.10 -25.91 -12.54
N THR A 112 -2.89 -25.02 -11.57
CA THR A 112 -2.48 -23.63 -11.83
C THR A 112 -1.06 -23.61 -12.39
N GLN A 113 -0.84 -22.93 -13.48
CA GLN A 113 0.49 -22.75 -14.06
C GLN A 113 1.20 -21.56 -13.38
N LEU A 114 2.50 -21.70 -13.14
CA LEU A 114 3.31 -20.56 -12.75
C LEU A 114 3.49 -19.61 -13.94
N ALA A 115 2.98 -18.39 -13.85
CA ALA A 115 3.14 -17.41 -14.93
C ALA A 115 4.64 -17.17 -15.25
N PRO A 116 5.01 -16.97 -16.52
CA PRO A 116 6.39 -16.66 -16.89
C PRO A 116 6.86 -15.34 -16.25
N ARG A 117 8.18 -15.09 -16.28
CA ARG A 117 8.72 -13.80 -15.86
C ARG A 117 8.11 -12.68 -16.67
N ASN A 118 7.73 -11.61 -15.97
CA ASN A 118 7.19 -10.40 -16.60
C ASN A 118 8.22 -9.77 -17.53
N ARG A 119 7.72 -9.10 -18.57
CA ARG A 119 8.60 -8.33 -19.46
C ARG A 119 9.36 -7.27 -18.66
N GLY A 120 10.68 -7.25 -18.82
CA GLY A 120 11.59 -6.34 -18.13
C GLY A 120 12.19 -6.91 -16.83
N VAL A 121 11.76 -8.09 -16.38
CA VAL A 121 12.41 -8.82 -15.30
C VAL A 121 13.52 -9.71 -15.88
N GLU A 122 14.76 -9.43 -15.50
CA GLU A 122 15.91 -10.23 -15.90
C GLU A 122 15.95 -11.57 -15.16
N ALA A 123 16.60 -12.59 -15.75
CA ALA A 123 16.88 -13.81 -15.02
C ALA A 123 17.86 -13.51 -13.90
N TRP A 124 17.65 -14.11 -12.72
CA TRP A 124 18.54 -13.86 -11.58
C TRP A 124 20.02 -14.09 -11.89
N ASN A 125 20.32 -15.19 -12.56
CA ASN A 125 21.70 -15.56 -12.90
C ASN A 125 22.35 -14.69 -13.98
N ASP A 126 21.59 -13.85 -14.66
CA ASP A 126 22.13 -12.91 -15.66
C ASP A 126 22.52 -11.56 -15.03
N LEU A 127 22.15 -11.34 -13.75
CA LEU A 127 22.47 -10.12 -13.01
C LEU A 127 23.93 -10.12 -12.54
N PRO A 128 24.61 -8.98 -12.57
CA PRO A 128 25.90 -8.81 -11.88
C PRO A 128 25.79 -9.07 -10.37
N GLU A 129 26.87 -9.52 -9.74
CA GLU A 129 26.90 -9.82 -8.29
C GLU A 129 26.50 -8.61 -7.43
N SER A 130 26.89 -7.38 -7.81
CA SER A 130 26.49 -6.16 -7.11
C SER A 130 24.97 -5.94 -7.12
N HIS A 131 24.32 -6.24 -8.26
CA HIS A 131 22.87 -6.15 -8.38
C HIS A 131 22.16 -7.21 -7.55
N GLN A 132 22.68 -8.46 -7.56
CA GLN A 132 22.14 -9.55 -6.74
C GLN A 132 22.21 -9.19 -5.25
N ALA A 133 23.35 -8.69 -4.77
CA ALA A 133 23.55 -8.32 -3.37
C ALA A 133 22.57 -7.22 -2.91
N VAL A 134 22.38 -6.16 -3.72
CA VAL A 134 21.44 -5.08 -3.43
C VAL A 134 20.01 -5.62 -3.44
N ALA A 135 19.63 -6.40 -4.47
CA ALA A 135 18.28 -6.95 -4.59
C ALA A 135 17.95 -7.87 -3.41
N CYS A 136 18.89 -8.74 -2.95
CA CYS A 136 18.68 -9.55 -1.76
C CYS A 136 18.41 -8.70 -0.53
N ARG A 137 19.21 -7.66 -0.31
CA ARG A 137 19.05 -6.77 0.84
C ARG A 137 17.71 -6.03 0.84
N LEU A 138 17.25 -5.54 -0.32
CA LEU A 138 15.94 -4.89 -0.46
C LEU A 138 14.79 -5.85 -0.14
N GLN A 139 14.88 -7.13 -0.55
CA GLN A 139 13.89 -8.15 -0.21
C GLN A 139 13.93 -8.53 1.27
N GLU A 140 15.11 -8.59 1.87
CA GLU A 140 15.26 -8.82 3.31
C GLU A 140 14.60 -7.72 4.13
N ALA A 141 14.70 -6.46 3.69
CA ALA A 141 14.04 -5.33 4.32
C ALA A 141 12.51 -5.44 4.24
N PHE A 142 11.97 -5.78 3.07
CA PHE A 142 10.53 -6.03 2.90
C PHE A 142 10.04 -7.17 3.81
N ALA A 143 10.74 -8.31 3.82
CA ALA A 143 10.36 -9.45 4.63
C ALA A 143 10.44 -9.17 6.13
N ALA A 144 11.45 -8.41 6.56
CA ALA A 144 11.60 -7.95 7.94
C ALA A 144 10.45 -7.03 8.35
N PHE A 145 10.03 -6.13 7.45
CA PHE A 145 8.91 -5.21 7.69
C PHE A 145 7.58 -5.95 7.79
N LEU A 146 7.35 -6.94 6.92
CA LEU A 146 6.16 -7.79 6.98
C LEU A 146 6.11 -8.61 8.28
N ASP A 147 7.23 -9.24 8.67
CA ASP A 147 7.34 -10.04 9.89
C ASP A 147 7.11 -9.20 11.16
N HIS A 148 7.67 -7.98 11.19
CA HIS A 148 7.41 -7.02 12.25
C HIS A 148 5.92 -6.63 12.33
N THR A 149 5.29 -6.41 11.18
CA THR A 149 3.86 -6.06 11.13
C THR A 149 2.98 -7.21 11.57
N ASP A 150 3.32 -8.45 11.21
CA ASP A 150 2.62 -9.67 11.66
C ASP A 150 2.68 -9.79 13.19
N ASP A 151 3.83 -9.53 13.81
CA ASP A 151 3.95 -9.48 15.28
C ASP A 151 3.05 -8.39 15.89
N GLN A 152 2.89 -7.23 15.23
CA GLN A 152 2.00 -6.17 15.71
C GLN A 152 0.51 -6.57 15.58
N ILE A 153 0.13 -7.28 14.52
CA ILE A 153 -1.21 -7.86 14.38
C ILE A 153 -1.44 -8.89 15.49
N GLY A 154 -0.45 -9.73 15.79
CA GLY A 154 -0.49 -10.68 16.91
C GLY A 154 -0.75 -9.97 18.25
N ARG A 155 -0.03 -8.87 18.53
CA ARG A 155 -0.25 -8.04 19.74
C ARG A 155 -1.67 -7.46 19.80
N PHE A 156 -2.22 -7.03 18.66
CA PHE A 156 -3.60 -6.54 18.60
C PHE A 156 -4.61 -7.64 18.93
N VAL A 157 -4.45 -8.83 18.35
CA VAL A 157 -5.30 -10.00 18.61
C VAL A 157 -5.23 -10.41 20.09
N ASP A 158 -4.02 -10.47 20.67
CA ASP A 158 -3.83 -10.78 22.09
C ASP A 158 -4.51 -9.71 22.99
N GLY A 159 -4.40 -8.45 22.65
CA GLY A 159 -5.07 -7.36 23.36
C GLY A 159 -6.60 -7.49 23.34
N LEU A 160 -7.21 -7.85 22.21
CA LEU A 160 -8.64 -8.14 22.13
C LEU A 160 -9.02 -9.35 22.99
N LYS A 161 -8.20 -10.38 23.01
CA LYS A 161 -8.40 -11.58 23.84
C LYS A 161 -8.34 -11.26 25.33
N GLU A 162 -7.35 -10.45 25.76
CA GLU A 162 -7.24 -10.00 27.15
C GLU A 162 -8.44 -9.16 27.61
N MET A 163 -9.02 -8.37 26.69
CA MET A 163 -10.24 -7.61 26.92
C MET A 163 -11.51 -8.50 26.93
N GLY A 164 -11.43 -9.76 26.51
CA GLY A 164 -12.59 -10.66 26.33
C GLY A 164 -13.49 -10.29 25.16
N GLU A 165 -12.96 -9.56 24.17
CA GLU A 165 -13.71 -9.06 23.01
C GLU A 165 -13.46 -9.88 21.73
N LEU A 166 -12.40 -10.73 21.70
CA LEU A 166 -11.93 -11.39 20.48
C LEU A 166 -12.99 -12.30 19.86
N ASP A 167 -13.65 -13.13 20.67
CA ASP A 167 -14.57 -14.15 20.16
C ASP A 167 -15.78 -13.54 19.45
N ASN A 168 -16.27 -12.39 19.96
CA ASN A 168 -17.40 -11.65 19.35
C ASN A 168 -16.93 -10.45 18.50
N THR A 169 -15.74 -10.51 17.93
CA THR A 169 -15.22 -9.49 17.00
C THR A 169 -14.99 -10.10 15.63
N ILE A 170 -15.56 -9.48 14.60
CA ILE A 170 -15.25 -9.81 13.20
C ILE A 170 -13.95 -9.11 12.85
N LEU A 171 -12.87 -9.87 12.67
CA LEU A 171 -11.60 -9.36 12.14
C LEU A 171 -11.52 -9.67 10.65
N VAL A 172 -11.31 -8.64 9.85
CA VAL A 172 -11.06 -8.75 8.42
C VAL A 172 -9.66 -8.25 8.14
N PHE A 173 -8.80 -9.14 7.68
CA PHE A 173 -7.45 -8.81 7.24
C PHE A 173 -7.34 -9.00 5.73
N LEU A 174 -6.82 -7.99 5.02
CA LEU A 174 -6.61 -8.04 3.57
C LEU A 174 -5.45 -7.14 3.16
N ALA A 175 -4.89 -7.41 1.98
CA ALA A 175 -4.05 -6.46 1.26
C ALA A 175 -4.94 -5.65 0.29
N ASP A 176 -4.54 -4.42 -0.03
CA ASP A 176 -5.29 -3.50 -0.90
C ASP A 176 -5.00 -3.71 -2.39
N ASN A 177 -3.80 -4.15 -2.72
CA ASN A 177 -3.34 -4.45 -4.09
C ASN A 177 -2.20 -5.49 -4.09
N GLY A 178 -1.84 -5.94 -5.27
CA GLY A 178 -0.66 -6.78 -5.44
C GLY A 178 0.65 -6.05 -5.13
N ALA A 179 1.75 -6.78 -5.11
CA ALA A 179 3.08 -6.27 -4.80
C ALA A 179 3.46 -5.06 -5.67
N SER A 180 4.17 -4.09 -5.07
CA SER A 180 4.54 -2.84 -5.74
C SER A 180 5.63 -3.05 -6.79
N GLN A 181 5.48 -2.42 -7.95
CA GLN A 181 6.53 -2.31 -8.99
C GLN A 181 7.32 -0.99 -8.89
N GLU A 182 7.04 -0.16 -7.90
CA GLU A 182 7.53 1.23 -7.83
C GLU A 182 9.01 1.32 -7.50
N GLY A 183 9.66 0.24 -7.08
CA GLY A 183 11.11 0.16 -6.97
C GLY A 183 11.86 0.03 -8.32
N GLY A 184 11.14 -0.08 -9.43
CA GLY A 184 11.75 -0.20 -10.76
C GLY A 184 12.48 -1.52 -10.99
N PRO A 185 13.31 -1.61 -12.04
CA PRO A 185 13.97 -2.86 -12.42
C PRO A 185 15.03 -3.31 -11.40
N TYR A 186 15.67 -2.38 -10.66
CA TYR A 186 16.83 -2.66 -9.80
C TYR A 186 16.58 -2.42 -8.32
N GLY A 187 15.41 -1.88 -7.96
CA GLY A 187 15.13 -1.37 -6.63
C GLY A 187 15.65 0.05 -6.41
N VAL A 188 15.28 0.66 -5.31
CA VAL A 188 15.68 2.02 -4.94
C VAL A 188 15.99 2.08 -3.46
N LEU A 189 16.93 2.92 -3.08
CA LEU A 189 17.24 3.23 -1.68
C LEU A 189 16.47 4.46 -1.18
N HIS A 190 16.17 5.37 -2.10
CA HIS A 190 15.37 6.57 -1.85
C HIS A 190 14.30 6.70 -2.93
N GLU A 191 13.09 6.25 -2.65
CA GLU A 191 11.99 6.21 -3.61
C GLU A 191 11.68 7.59 -4.21
N MET A 192 11.83 8.66 -3.45
CA MET A 192 11.66 10.02 -3.95
C MET A 192 12.68 10.42 -5.04
N LYS A 193 13.85 9.81 -5.09
CA LYS A 193 14.77 9.97 -6.25
C LYS A 193 14.13 9.43 -7.52
N PHE A 194 13.57 8.21 -7.45
CA PHE A 194 12.90 7.57 -8.58
C PHE A 194 11.74 8.41 -9.11
N PHE A 195 10.86 8.91 -8.25
CA PHE A 195 9.74 9.77 -8.65
C PHE A 195 10.19 11.13 -9.20
N ASN A 196 11.39 11.59 -8.89
CA ASN A 196 11.98 12.79 -9.46
C ASN A 196 12.86 12.52 -10.71
N GLY A 197 12.83 11.29 -11.25
CA GLY A 197 13.60 10.91 -12.43
C GLY A 197 15.11 10.78 -12.18
N MET A 198 15.52 10.64 -10.92
CA MET A 198 16.90 10.42 -10.50
C MET A 198 17.07 8.92 -10.21
N PHE A 199 17.87 8.25 -11.02
CA PHE A 199 18.05 6.80 -10.91
C PHE A 199 19.47 6.50 -10.39
N ASP A 200 19.53 5.85 -9.24
CA ASP A 200 20.79 5.29 -8.75
C ASP A 200 21.07 3.97 -9.47
N SER A 201 22.32 3.72 -9.80
CA SER A 201 22.74 2.41 -10.29
C SER A 201 22.90 1.44 -9.09
N PRO A 202 22.75 0.13 -9.29
CA PRO A 202 23.06 -0.83 -8.23
C PRO A 202 24.50 -0.76 -7.72
N ASP A 203 25.45 -0.31 -8.55
CA ASP A 203 26.83 -0.06 -8.14
C ASP A 203 26.98 1.18 -7.22
N ASP A 204 26.00 2.08 -7.22
CA ASP A 204 25.92 3.17 -6.24
C ASP A 204 25.20 2.70 -4.99
N LEU A 205 24.09 1.98 -5.13
CA LEU A 205 23.30 1.45 -4.01
C LEU A 205 24.10 0.50 -3.11
N ILE A 206 25.03 -0.28 -3.66
CA ILE A 206 25.85 -1.20 -2.88
C ILE A 206 26.75 -0.50 -1.86
N LYS A 207 27.07 0.77 -2.06
CA LYS A 207 27.86 1.57 -1.12
C LYS A 207 27.10 1.89 0.17
N GLU A 208 25.78 1.84 0.11
CA GLU A 208 24.86 2.12 1.22
C GLU A 208 24.06 0.89 1.64
N ILE A 209 24.52 -0.31 1.28
CA ILE A 209 23.81 -1.56 1.48
C ILE A 209 23.45 -1.84 2.95
N ASP A 210 24.21 -1.35 3.89
CA ASP A 210 23.99 -1.53 5.33
C ASP A 210 22.89 -0.61 5.88
N ASP A 211 22.54 0.46 5.18
CA ASP A 211 21.45 1.36 5.54
C ASP A 211 20.07 0.83 5.09
N ILE A 212 20.04 -0.10 4.13
CA ILE A 212 18.80 -0.65 3.57
C ILE A 212 17.92 -1.26 4.65
N GLY A 213 16.69 -0.78 4.74
CA GLY A 213 15.67 -1.22 5.69
C GLY A 213 15.72 -0.51 7.04
N GLY A 214 16.74 0.30 7.29
CA GLY A 214 16.90 1.09 8.50
C GLY A 214 16.25 2.49 8.42
N PRO A 215 16.39 3.30 9.49
CA PRO A 215 15.73 4.61 9.58
C PRO A 215 16.26 5.66 8.59
N HIS A 216 17.37 5.38 7.92
CA HIS A 216 17.99 6.29 6.97
C HIS A 216 17.79 5.88 5.50
N SER A 217 16.87 4.96 5.23
CA SER A 217 16.54 4.54 3.88
C SER A 217 15.04 4.63 3.62
N HIS A 218 14.67 5.06 2.42
CA HIS A 218 13.31 5.01 1.89
C HIS A 218 13.25 4.01 0.74
N CYS A 219 13.59 2.77 1.04
CA CYS A 219 13.85 1.75 0.03
C CYS A 219 12.58 1.04 -0.46
N ASN A 220 12.67 0.58 -1.71
CA ASN A 220 11.70 -0.31 -2.34
C ASN A 220 12.43 -1.37 -3.18
N TYR A 221 11.89 -2.59 -3.25
CA TYR A 221 12.51 -3.72 -3.94
C TYR A 221 12.34 -3.68 -5.46
N PRO A 222 13.19 -4.42 -6.23
CA PRO A 222 13.08 -4.49 -7.69
C PRO A 222 11.90 -5.35 -8.18
N TRP A 223 11.53 -5.18 -9.45
CA TRP A 223 10.44 -5.90 -10.13
C TRP A 223 10.50 -7.43 -9.99
N GLY A 224 11.70 -8.01 -9.94
CA GLY A 224 11.85 -9.45 -9.76
C GLY A 224 11.24 -9.94 -8.46
N TRP A 225 11.46 -9.21 -7.36
CA TRP A 225 10.84 -9.51 -6.07
C TRP A 225 9.37 -9.15 -6.02
N ALA A 226 8.94 -8.07 -6.68
CA ALA A 226 7.53 -7.75 -6.81
C ALA A 226 6.76 -8.91 -7.47
N GLN A 227 7.28 -9.46 -8.57
CA GLN A 227 6.68 -10.62 -9.22
C GLN A 227 6.73 -11.88 -8.34
N CYS A 228 7.80 -12.06 -7.58
CA CYS A 228 7.92 -13.15 -6.63
C CYS A 228 6.82 -13.06 -5.56
N GLY A 229 6.56 -11.86 -5.03
CA GLY A 229 5.49 -11.59 -4.06
C GLY A 229 4.09 -11.89 -4.60
N ASN A 230 3.87 -11.80 -5.92
CA ASN A 230 2.59 -12.08 -6.57
C ASN A 230 2.46 -13.51 -7.12
N THR A 231 3.34 -14.43 -6.73
CA THR A 231 3.27 -15.83 -7.16
C THR A 231 1.88 -16.45 -6.89
N PRO A 232 1.24 -17.11 -7.85
CA PRO A 232 1.74 -17.56 -9.17
C PRO A 232 1.46 -16.60 -10.32
N PHE A 233 0.89 -15.43 -10.05
CA PHE A 233 0.31 -14.49 -11.03
C PHE A 233 1.39 -13.72 -11.80
N LYS A 234 0.94 -13.05 -12.88
CA LYS A 234 1.75 -12.09 -13.63
C LYS A 234 1.37 -10.66 -13.30
N TRP A 235 2.31 -9.74 -13.52
CA TRP A 235 2.21 -8.31 -13.25
C TRP A 235 2.12 -7.97 -11.76
N TYR A 236 1.77 -6.70 -11.44
CA TYR A 236 1.92 -6.09 -10.11
C TYR A 236 0.85 -5.02 -9.89
N LYS A 237 0.88 -4.35 -8.75
CA LYS A 237 0.19 -3.06 -8.48
C LYS A 237 0.18 -2.18 -9.74
N GLN A 238 -0.85 -1.39 -9.95
CA GLN A 238 -1.11 -0.56 -11.13
C GLN A 238 -1.48 -1.34 -12.42
N ASN A 239 -1.60 -2.65 -12.35
CA ASN A 239 -2.10 -3.46 -13.44
C ASN A 239 -3.41 -4.13 -13.04
N THR A 240 -4.29 -4.35 -14.01
CA THR A 240 -5.59 -5.00 -13.78
C THR A 240 -5.56 -6.52 -14.02
N HIS A 241 -4.37 -7.09 -14.28
CA HIS A 241 -4.12 -8.53 -14.26
C HIS A 241 -4.14 -9.06 -12.82
N GLU A 242 -4.24 -10.38 -12.65
CA GLU A 242 -4.37 -11.02 -11.33
C GLU A 242 -3.26 -10.61 -10.36
N GLY A 243 -2.01 -10.45 -10.78
CA GLY A 243 -0.94 -9.99 -9.91
C GLY A 243 -1.09 -8.56 -9.38
N GLY A 244 -2.01 -7.77 -9.94
CA GLY A 244 -2.32 -6.42 -9.43
C GLY A 244 -3.56 -6.37 -8.56
N VAL A 245 -4.54 -7.27 -8.78
CA VAL A 245 -5.88 -7.18 -8.18
C VAL A 245 -6.27 -8.37 -7.31
N HIS A 246 -5.61 -9.54 -7.46
CA HIS A 246 -5.89 -10.74 -6.69
C HIS A 246 -5.04 -10.76 -5.41
N VAL A 247 -5.66 -10.44 -4.30
CA VAL A 247 -5.02 -10.32 -2.98
C VAL A 247 -5.62 -11.28 -1.96
N PRO A 248 -4.85 -11.70 -0.94
CA PRO A 248 -5.37 -12.54 0.13
C PRO A 248 -6.31 -11.77 1.05
N MET A 249 -7.34 -12.46 1.56
CA MET A 249 -8.20 -11.98 2.63
C MET A 249 -8.38 -13.07 3.68
N ILE A 250 -8.37 -12.69 4.94
CA ILE A 250 -8.65 -13.56 6.08
C ILE A 250 -9.80 -12.97 6.89
N ILE A 251 -10.78 -13.78 7.26
CA ILE A 251 -11.84 -13.40 8.18
C ILE A 251 -11.77 -14.31 9.39
N HIS A 252 -11.70 -13.70 10.57
CA HIS A 252 -11.70 -14.39 11.84
C HIS A 252 -12.89 -13.90 12.69
N TRP A 253 -13.78 -14.82 13.08
CA TRP A 253 -14.92 -14.53 13.94
C TRP A 253 -15.38 -15.82 14.64
N PRO A 254 -14.81 -16.16 15.79
CA PRO A 254 -15.07 -17.43 16.49
C PRO A 254 -16.55 -17.67 16.81
N ASP A 255 -17.26 -16.66 17.29
CA ASP A 255 -18.68 -16.80 17.67
C ASP A 255 -19.64 -16.89 16.46
N GLY A 256 -19.21 -16.49 15.27
CA GLY A 256 -20.08 -16.40 14.09
C GLY A 256 -19.76 -17.37 12.97
N ILE A 257 -18.55 -17.94 12.94
CA ILE A 257 -18.15 -18.96 11.96
C ILE A 257 -18.18 -20.34 12.64
N ASN A 258 -18.85 -21.30 12.01
CA ASN A 258 -18.95 -22.66 12.55
C ASN A 258 -17.57 -23.28 12.77
N GLY A 259 -17.36 -23.97 13.90
CA GLY A 259 -16.05 -24.52 14.26
C GLY A 259 -15.46 -25.48 13.22
N ASP A 260 -16.30 -26.25 12.49
CA ASP A 260 -15.88 -27.13 11.41
C ASP A 260 -15.32 -26.39 10.18
N GLU A 261 -15.60 -25.09 10.05
CA GLU A 261 -15.16 -24.21 8.98
C GLU A 261 -13.88 -23.40 9.33
N HIS A 262 -13.39 -23.49 10.56
CA HIS A 262 -12.18 -22.80 10.98
C HIS A 262 -10.96 -23.30 10.21
N GLY A 263 -10.16 -22.37 9.68
CA GLY A 263 -8.97 -22.67 8.89
C GLY A 263 -9.27 -23.18 7.48
N SER A 264 -10.54 -23.23 7.05
CA SER A 264 -10.89 -23.66 5.71
C SER A 264 -10.74 -22.54 4.68
N LEU A 265 -10.42 -22.93 3.43
CA LEU A 265 -10.26 -22.01 2.32
C LEU A 265 -11.61 -21.72 1.64
N ARG A 266 -11.75 -20.52 1.13
CA ARG A 266 -12.83 -20.06 0.26
C ARG A 266 -12.26 -19.69 -1.10
N ARG A 267 -12.96 -20.12 -2.17
CA ARG A 267 -12.54 -19.92 -3.56
C ARG A 267 -13.53 -19.09 -4.36
N GLN A 268 -14.60 -18.68 -3.73
CA GLN A 268 -15.61 -17.81 -4.34
C GLN A 268 -14.98 -16.47 -4.67
N PHE A 269 -15.32 -15.94 -5.84
CA PHE A 269 -14.92 -14.59 -6.22
C PHE A 269 -15.61 -13.57 -5.31
N VAL A 270 -14.80 -12.74 -4.65
CA VAL A 270 -15.24 -11.61 -3.84
C VAL A 270 -14.40 -10.38 -4.15
N ASN A 271 -14.99 -9.21 -4.00
CA ASN A 271 -14.30 -7.93 -4.17
C ASN A 271 -14.32 -7.14 -2.86
N VAL A 272 -13.41 -6.19 -2.69
CA VAL A 272 -13.36 -5.33 -1.51
C VAL A 272 -14.67 -4.58 -1.27
N SER A 273 -15.41 -4.23 -2.34
CA SER A 273 -16.74 -3.62 -2.27
C SER A 273 -17.80 -4.50 -1.59
N ASP A 274 -17.58 -5.81 -1.54
CA ASP A 274 -18.51 -6.79 -0.95
C ASP A 274 -18.39 -6.86 0.59
N ILE A 275 -17.33 -6.30 1.17
CA ILE A 275 -17.09 -6.34 2.62
C ILE A 275 -18.18 -5.56 3.36
N VAL A 276 -18.48 -4.34 2.94
CA VAL A 276 -19.45 -3.48 3.62
C VAL A 276 -20.86 -4.08 3.64
N PRO A 277 -21.46 -4.53 2.51
CA PRO A 277 -22.76 -5.18 2.53
C PRO A 277 -22.76 -6.49 3.33
N THR A 278 -21.64 -7.22 3.37
CA THR A 278 -21.49 -8.40 4.21
C THR A 278 -21.57 -8.05 5.70
N LEU A 279 -20.86 -7.01 6.13
CA LEU A 279 -20.92 -6.51 7.51
C LEU A 279 -22.33 -6.01 7.85
N TYR A 280 -23.02 -5.32 6.96
CA TYR A 280 -24.41 -4.89 7.18
C TYR A 280 -25.34 -6.09 7.42
N GLU A 281 -25.22 -7.16 6.63
CA GLU A 281 -26.00 -8.37 6.80
C GLU A 281 -25.69 -9.07 8.13
N LEU A 282 -24.41 -9.31 8.42
CA LEU A 282 -23.98 -10.02 9.65
C LEU A 282 -24.35 -9.26 10.92
N LEU A 283 -24.33 -7.94 10.89
CA LEU A 283 -24.67 -7.08 12.02
C LEU A 283 -26.14 -6.67 12.07
N ALA A 284 -26.98 -7.13 11.11
CA ALA A 284 -28.38 -6.74 10.94
C ALA A 284 -28.56 -5.19 10.92
N VAL A 285 -27.64 -4.48 10.25
CA VAL A 285 -27.67 -3.02 10.11
C VAL A 285 -28.24 -2.65 8.75
N THR A 286 -29.27 -1.81 8.74
CA THR A 286 -29.79 -1.24 7.50
C THR A 286 -29.10 0.11 7.23
N PRO A 287 -28.41 0.28 6.10
CA PRO A 287 -27.80 1.56 5.78
C PRO A 287 -28.87 2.64 5.59
N PRO A 288 -28.63 3.89 6.04
CA PRO A 288 -29.59 4.96 5.87
C PRO A 288 -29.62 5.41 4.41
N GLU A 289 -30.80 5.74 3.89
CA GLU A 289 -30.98 6.34 2.56
C GLU A 289 -30.34 7.74 2.47
N SER A 290 -30.34 8.47 3.60
CA SER A 290 -29.71 9.78 3.70
C SER A 290 -28.95 9.93 5.03
N TYR A 291 -27.84 10.64 5.01
CA TYR A 291 -27.05 10.94 6.19
C TYR A 291 -26.69 12.43 6.24
N LYS A 292 -27.01 13.09 7.35
CA LYS A 292 -26.81 14.55 7.55
C LYS A 292 -27.36 15.44 6.43
N GLY A 293 -28.47 15.00 5.81
CA GLY A 293 -29.15 15.75 4.74
C GLY A 293 -28.61 15.46 3.32
N TYR A 294 -27.70 14.53 3.17
CA TYR A 294 -27.19 14.08 1.87
C TYR A 294 -27.70 12.68 1.55
N GLU A 295 -28.24 12.50 0.35
CA GLU A 295 -28.59 11.18 -0.18
C GLU A 295 -27.32 10.34 -0.30
N GLN A 296 -27.41 9.08 0.13
CA GLN A 296 -26.29 8.16 0.06
C GLN A 296 -26.24 7.46 -1.30
N LEU A 297 -25.04 7.29 -1.85
CA LEU A 297 -24.86 6.47 -3.04
C LEU A 297 -25.19 5.00 -2.70
N PRO A 298 -25.74 4.25 -3.65
CA PRO A 298 -25.99 2.83 -3.45
C PRO A 298 -24.72 2.07 -3.12
N VAL A 299 -24.81 1.11 -2.21
CA VAL A 299 -23.73 0.12 -2.00
C VAL A 299 -23.76 -0.86 -3.16
N THR A 300 -22.68 -0.91 -3.93
CA THR A 300 -22.61 -1.68 -5.18
C THR A 300 -22.13 -3.12 -5.02
N GLY A 301 -21.50 -3.46 -3.89
CA GLY A 301 -21.03 -4.81 -3.59
C GLY A 301 -22.16 -5.78 -3.26
N ALA A 302 -21.87 -7.07 -3.29
CA ALA A 302 -22.78 -8.16 -2.94
C ALA A 302 -22.32 -8.86 -1.66
N SER A 303 -23.23 -9.06 -0.68
CA SER A 303 -22.87 -9.77 0.56
C SER A 303 -22.44 -11.20 0.28
N PHE A 304 -21.32 -11.62 0.88
CA PHE A 304 -20.84 -13.01 0.87
C PHE A 304 -20.98 -13.70 2.25
N ALA A 305 -21.89 -13.23 3.10
CA ALA A 305 -22.11 -13.79 4.44
C ALA A 305 -22.38 -15.32 4.40
N SER A 306 -23.10 -15.81 3.39
CA SER A 306 -23.37 -17.24 3.21
C SER A 306 -22.10 -18.09 3.01
N VAL A 307 -21.04 -17.51 2.45
CA VAL A 307 -19.77 -18.19 2.17
C VAL A 307 -18.98 -18.46 3.45
N LEU A 308 -19.18 -17.68 4.50
CA LEU A 308 -18.42 -17.81 5.75
C LEU A 308 -18.64 -19.19 6.42
N ASN A 309 -19.87 -19.72 6.33
CA ASN A 309 -20.27 -20.98 6.96
C ASN A 309 -20.48 -22.13 5.98
N SER A 310 -20.07 -21.97 4.70
CA SER A 310 -20.18 -23.04 3.71
C SER A 310 -19.22 -22.79 2.53
N ALA A 311 -18.26 -23.69 2.36
CA ALA A 311 -17.38 -23.66 1.20
C ALA A 311 -18.12 -23.94 -0.13
N GLU A 312 -19.29 -24.57 -0.05
CA GLU A 312 -20.13 -24.93 -1.20
C GLU A 312 -21.15 -23.83 -1.56
N ALA A 313 -21.24 -22.76 -0.76
CA ALA A 313 -22.13 -21.65 -1.08
C ALA A 313 -21.70 -21.00 -2.41
N PRO A 314 -22.66 -20.66 -3.30
CA PRO A 314 -22.31 -20.00 -4.56
C PRO A 314 -21.73 -18.62 -4.29
N ALA A 315 -20.81 -18.19 -5.18
CA ALA A 315 -20.35 -16.82 -5.19
C ALA A 315 -21.50 -15.85 -5.47
N THR A 316 -21.54 -14.77 -4.73
CA THR A 316 -22.58 -13.74 -4.84
C THR A 316 -22.17 -12.64 -5.83
N ASN A 317 -20.88 -12.30 -5.91
CA ASN A 317 -20.37 -11.37 -6.88
C ASN A 317 -20.13 -12.10 -8.20
N LYS A 318 -20.81 -11.66 -9.26
CA LYS A 318 -20.78 -12.30 -10.57
C LYS A 318 -20.21 -11.40 -11.69
N LEU A 319 -19.94 -10.14 -11.35
CA LEU A 319 -19.43 -9.16 -12.29
C LEU A 319 -18.66 -8.07 -11.56
N GLN A 320 -17.40 -7.86 -11.96
CA GLN A 320 -16.55 -6.81 -11.43
C GLN A 320 -15.72 -6.17 -12.52
N TYR A 321 -15.78 -4.85 -12.66
CA TYR A 321 -14.89 -4.09 -13.51
C TYR A 321 -13.71 -3.53 -12.73
N PHE A 322 -12.61 -3.28 -13.42
CA PHE A 322 -11.41 -2.62 -12.90
C PHE A 322 -10.94 -1.57 -13.89
N GLU A 323 -10.40 -0.47 -13.37
CA GLU A 323 -9.71 0.56 -14.13
C GLU A 323 -8.58 1.14 -13.29
N GLN A 324 -7.39 1.31 -13.90
CA GLN A 324 -6.24 1.93 -13.28
C GLN A 324 -5.37 2.58 -14.36
N PHE A 325 -5.36 3.92 -14.41
CA PHE A 325 -4.59 4.70 -15.39
C PHE A 325 -4.76 4.22 -16.83
N GLY A 326 -5.99 3.92 -17.23
CA GLY A 326 -6.30 3.40 -18.56
C GLY A 326 -6.18 1.90 -18.74
N SER A 327 -5.48 1.17 -17.86
CA SER A 327 -5.50 -0.29 -17.83
C SER A 327 -6.87 -0.76 -17.34
N ARG A 328 -7.49 -1.71 -18.02
CA ARG A 328 -8.89 -2.08 -17.80
C ARG A 328 -9.06 -3.58 -17.69
N ALA A 329 -10.00 -4.03 -16.88
CA ALA A 329 -10.43 -5.42 -16.87
C ALA A 329 -11.91 -5.56 -16.47
N LEU A 330 -12.52 -6.63 -16.91
CA LEU A 330 -13.81 -7.10 -16.44
C LEU A 330 -13.72 -8.58 -16.13
N VAL A 331 -14.17 -8.95 -14.93
CA VAL A 331 -14.39 -10.35 -14.52
C VAL A 331 -15.89 -10.60 -14.47
N THR A 332 -16.34 -11.69 -15.08
CA THR A 332 -17.76 -12.10 -15.03
C THR A 332 -17.91 -13.61 -15.01
N GLU A 333 -18.97 -14.09 -14.34
CA GLU A 333 -19.39 -15.49 -14.41
C GLU A 333 -20.19 -15.72 -15.70
N ASP A 334 -19.77 -16.72 -16.49
CA ASP A 334 -20.50 -17.17 -17.68
C ASP A 334 -20.47 -18.70 -17.76
N ALA A 335 -21.66 -19.31 -17.71
CA ALA A 335 -21.88 -20.76 -17.74
C ALA A 335 -21.17 -21.55 -16.62
N GLY A 336 -20.97 -20.94 -15.45
CA GLY A 336 -20.34 -21.55 -14.27
C GLY A 336 -18.85 -21.34 -14.17
N ASP A 337 -18.21 -20.70 -15.16
CA ASP A 337 -16.82 -20.31 -15.15
C ASP A 337 -16.66 -18.80 -15.00
N TYR A 338 -15.57 -18.36 -14.35
CA TYR A 338 -15.16 -16.96 -14.33
C TYR A 338 -14.28 -16.63 -15.52
N TRP A 339 -14.70 -15.63 -16.29
CA TRP A 339 -13.99 -15.14 -17.46
C TRP A 339 -13.51 -13.71 -17.21
N LYS A 340 -12.30 -13.41 -17.71
CA LYS A 340 -11.71 -12.09 -17.61
C LYS A 340 -11.25 -11.56 -18.95
N ALA A 341 -11.79 -10.40 -19.35
CA ALA A 341 -11.18 -9.58 -20.39
C ALA A 341 -10.28 -8.55 -19.71
N VAL A 342 -9.05 -8.39 -20.18
CA VAL A 342 -8.07 -7.48 -19.56
C VAL A 342 -7.20 -6.81 -20.63
N THR A 343 -6.86 -5.55 -20.41
CA THR A 343 -5.89 -4.83 -21.24
C THR A 343 -4.96 -3.95 -20.39
N ARG A 344 -3.71 -3.85 -20.84
CA ARG A 344 -2.74 -2.90 -20.29
C ARG A 344 -2.67 -1.70 -21.21
N HIS A 345 -2.89 -0.54 -20.64
CA HIS A 345 -2.70 0.73 -21.31
C HIS A 345 -1.24 1.20 -21.21
N LYS A 346 -0.77 1.85 -22.27
CA LYS A 346 0.51 2.56 -22.24
C LYS A 346 0.22 4.06 -22.27
N GLN A 347 0.63 4.75 -21.22
CA GLN A 347 0.41 6.18 -21.05
C GLN A 347 0.75 6.97 -22.32
N GLY A 348 -0.18 7.82 -22.76
CA GLY A 348 -0.07 8.66 -23.94
C GLY A 348 -0.43 7.99 -25.27
N ASP A 349 -0.67 6.68 -25.30
CA ASP A 349 -1.17 6.01 -26.48
C ASP A 349 -2.71 6.18 -26.57
N PRO A 350 -3.33 6.16 -27.77
CA PRO A 350 -4.79 6.13 -27.88
C PRO A 350 -5.40 4.85 -27.30
N PHE A 351 -6.44 4.97 -26.47
CA PHE A 351 -7.12 3.84 -25.83
C PHE A 351 -7.68 2.81 -26.80
N GLU A 352 -7.98 3.22 -28.02
CA GLU A 352 -8.49 2.37 -29.10
C GLU A 352 -7.44 1.37 -29.61
N ASN A 353 -6.16 1.65 -29.36
CA ASN A 353 -5.05 0.80 -29.79
C ASN A 353 -4.70 -0.27 -28.75
N ASP A 354 -5.34 -0.26 -27.57
CA ASP A 354 -5.07 -1.22 -26.52
C ASP A 354 -5.47 -2.63 -26.96
N ARG A 355 -4.53 -3.56 -26.79
CA ARG A 355 -4.77 -4.97 -27.06
C ARG A 355 -5.44 -5.61 -25.85
N TRP A 356 -6.63 -6.16 -26.06
CA TRP A 356 -7.33 -6.95 -25.06
C TRP A 356 -6.89 -8.43 -25.10
N GLU A 357 -6.81 -9.04 -23.94
CA GLU A 357 -6.54 -10.44 -23.68
C GLU A 357 -7.79 -11.06 -23.04
N LEU A 358 -8.00 -12.37 -23.20
CA LEU A 358 -9.15 -13.10 -22.64
C LEU A 358 -8.68 -14.33 -21.88
N TYR A 359 -9.15 -14.51 -20.67
CA TYR A 359 -8.79 -15.64 -19.81
C TYR A 359 -10.02 -16.32 -19.19
N ASN A 360 -9.98 -17.65 -19.05
CA ASN A 360 -10.89 -18.40 -18.21
C ASN A 360 -10.21 -18.60 -16.85
N LEU A 361 -10.52 -17.78 -15.87
CA LEU A 361 -9.88 -17.81 -14.54
C LEU A 361 -10.18 -19.09 -13.75
N SER A 362 -11.29 -19.79 -14.05
CA SER A 362 -11.61 -21.07 -13.43
C SER A 362 -10.63 -22.18 -13.82
N LEU A 363 -10.02 -22.08 -15.01
CA LEU A 363 -9.06 -23.05 -15.55
C LEU A 363 -7.63 -22.53 -15.60
N ASP A 364 -7.44 -21.22 -15.60
CA ASP A 364 -6.17 -20.52 -15.78
C ASP A 364 -6.12 -19.28 -14.89
N ALA A 365 -6.07 -19.50 -13.58
CA ALA A 365 -6.07 -18.43 -12.57
C ALA A 365 -4.86 -17.49 -12.68
N SER A 366 -3.79 -17.90 -13.35
CA SER A 366 -2.55 -17.11 -13.53
C SER A 366 -2.42 -16.43 -14.89
N GLU A 367 -3.50 -16.48 -15.72
CA GLU A 367 -3.58 -15.75 -17.00
C GLU A 367 -2.43 -16.12 -17.97
N CYS A 368 -2.10 -17.43 -18.06
CA CYS A 368 -1.03 -17.92 -18.91
C CYS A 368 -1.47 -18.18 -20.35
N ARG A 369 -2.76 -18.43 -20.57
CA ARG A 369 -3.32 -18.82 -21.87
C ARG A 369 -4.34 -17.78 -22.37
N ASP A 370 -3.88 -16.88 -23.22
CA ASP A 370 -4.75 -15.90 -23.89
C ASP A 370 -5.68 -16.59 -24.91
N LEU A 371 -6.98 -16.46 -24.72
CA LEU A 371 -8.04 -17.03 -25.55
C LEU A 371 -8.68 -16.01 -26.50
N ALA A 372 -8.15 -14.80 -26.61
CA ALA A 372 -8.72 -13.71 -27.40
C ALA A 372 -8.94 -14.09 -28.86
N GLU A 373 -7.99 -14.83 -29.48
CA GLU A 373 -8.08 -15.26 -30.86
C GLU A 373 -9.02 -16.46 -31.06
N THR A 374 -9.20 -17.30 -30.04
CA THR A 374 -10.05 -18.52 -30.12
C THR A 374 -11.49 -18.26 -29.72
N GLU A 375 -11.76 -17.24 -28.90
CA GLU A 375 -13.08 -16.87 -28.40
C GLU A 375 -13.40 -15.38 -28.68
N PRO A 376 -13.23 -14.87 -29.92
CA PRO A 376 -13.35 -13.42 -30.19
C PRO A 376 -14.74 -12.87 -29.89
N GLY A 377 -15.80 -13.62 -30.09
CA GLY A 377 -17.15 -13.17 -29.78
C GLY A 377 -17.44 -13.08 -28.26
N ARG A 378 -16.75 -13.86 -27.43
CA ARG A 378 -16.78 -13.70 -25.97
C ARG A 378 -16.02 -12.46 -25.54
N LEU A 379 -14.82 -12.27 -26.08
CA LEU A 379 -14.03 -11.08 -25.80
C LEU A 379 -14.80 -9.80 -26.12
N GLU A 380 -15.41 -9.71 -27.30
CA GLU A 380 -16.20 -8.54 -27.71
C GLU A 380 -17.32 -8.24 -26.72
N ARG A 381 -18.11 -9.26 -26.30
CA ARG A 381 -19.16 -9.09 -25.30
C ARG A 381 -18.63 -8.58 -23.94
N LEU A 382 -17.48 -9.07 -23.49
CA LEU A 382 -16.90 -8.64 -22.22
C LEU A 382 -16.37 -7.19 -22.31
N ILE A 383 -15.81 -6.80 -23.44
CA ILE A 383 -15.40 -5.42 -23.70
C ILE A 383 -16.62 -4.48 -23.67
N ASP A 384 -17.70 -4.83 -24.39
CA ASP A 384 -18.94 -4.03 -24.40
C ASP A 384 -19.50 -3.88 -22.98
N LEU A 385 -19.52 -4.97 -22.22
CA LEU A 385 -19.97 -4.96 -20.82
C LEU A 385 -19.06 -4.10 -19.92
N TRP A 386 -17.75 -4.07 -20.17
CA TRP A 386 -16.83 -3.18 -19.46
C TRP A 386 -17.20 -1.71 -19.72
N TRP A 387 -17.50 -1.32 -20.96
CA TRP A 387 -17.89 0.05 -21.29
C TRP A 387 -19.23 0.42 -20.65
N GLU A 388 -20.20 -0.49 -20.61
CA GLU A 388 -21.46 -0.27 -19.90
C GLU A 388 -21.23 -0.03 -18.39
N GLN A 389 -20.37 -0.83 -17.76
CA GLN A 389 -20.02 -0.63 -16.36
C GLN A 389 -19.25 0.67 -16.11
N ALA A 390 -18.37 1.04 -17.02
CA ALA A 390 -17.61 2.30 -16.93
C ALA A 390 -18.52 3.53 -16.99
N GLU A 391 -19.52 3.52 -17.85
CA GLU A 391 -20.53 4.59 -17.94
C GLU A 391 -21.39 4.63 -16.67
N LEU A 392 -21.91 3.49 -16.23
CA LEU A 392 -22.78 3.37 -15.06
C LEU A 392 -22.11 3.84 -13.77
N ASN A 393 -20.81 3.63 -13.62
CA ASN A 393 -20.06 3.90 -12.40
C ASN A 393 -19.22 5.20 -12.50
N GLY A 394 -19.40 6.01 -13.54
CA GLY A 394 -18.74 7.32 -13.65
C GLY A 394 -17.21 7.23 -13.87
N VAL A 395 -16.74 6.15 -14.49
CA VAL A 395 -15.33 5.95 -14.84
C VAL A 395 -14.90 6.84 -16.01
N LEU A 396 -15.85 7.17 -16.88
CA LEU A 396 -15.60 7.96 -18.10
C LEU A 396 -15.63 9.48 -17.82
N PRO A 397 -14.81 10.28 -18.53
CA PRO A 397 -13.83 9.86 -19.52
C PRO A 397 -12.58 9.22 -18.90
N LEU A 398 -11.97 8.28 -19.61
CA LEU A 398 -10.68 7.71 -19.21
C LEU A 398 -9.59 8.79 -19.15
N ASP A 399 -8.71 8.67 -18.15
CA ASP A 399 -7.60 9.62 -17.96
C ASP A 399 -6.34 8.85 -17.53
N ASP A 400 -5.33 8.82 -18.40
CA ASP A 400 -4.05 8.18 -18.15
C ASP A 400 -2.96 9.12 -17.61
N ARG A 401 -3.32 10.41 -17.37
CA ARG A 401 -2.38 11.39 -16.83
C ARG A 401 -2.13 11.08 -15.35
N THR A 402 -0.88 10.90 -14.97
CA THR A 402 -0.46 10.61 -13.59
C THR A 402 -0.02 11.88 -12.85
N LEU A 403 1.11 12.44 -13.24
CA LEU A 403 1.71 13.59 -12.58
C LEU A 403 0.85 14.86 -12.66
N GLU A 404 0.18 15.08 -13.81
CA GLU A 404 -0.70 16.23 -14.00
C GLU A 404 -1.92 16.19 -13.08
N LEU A 405 -2.47 15.01 -12.83
CA LEU A 405 -3.59 14.84 -11.90
C LEU A 405 -3.19 15.15 -10.46
N PHE A 406 -2.02 14.69 -10.02
CA PHE A 406 -1.47 15.05 -8.73
C PHE A 406 -1.22 16.55 -8.61
N ARG A 407 -0.62 17.15 -9.64
CA ARG A 407 -0.31 18.58 -9.66
C ARG A 407 -1.55 19.45 -9.65
N SER A 408 -2.58 19.10 -10.42
CA SER A 408 -3.83 19.86 -10.44
C SER A 408 -4.52 19.86 -9.08
N ARG A 409 -4.51 18.74 -8.37
CA ARG A 409 -5.03 18.65 -7.00
C ARG A 409 -4.32 19.59 -6.03
N ILE A 410 -3.00 19.68 -6.10
CA ILE A 410 -2.20 20.57 -5.25
C ILE A 410 -2.51 22.04 -5.61
N ASP A 411 -2.56 22.38 -6.90
CA ASP A 411 -2.81 23.74 -7.37
C ASP A 411 -4.24 24.20 -7.07
N ASP A 412 -5.24 23.33 -7.25
CA ASP A 412 -6.66 23.65 -7.05
C ASP A 412 -7.06 23.72 -5.57
N HIS A 413 -6.41 22.97 -4.70
CA HIS A 413 -6.75 22.88 -3.28
C HIS A 413 -5.79 23.64 -2.36
N SER A 414 -4.74 24.27 -2.90
CA SER A 414 -3.84 25.10 -2.10
C SER A 414 -4.62 26.30 -1.50
N PRO A 415 -4.63 26.47 -0.18
CA PRO A 415 -5.31 27.62 0.44
C PRO A 415 -4.65 28.95 0.11
N HIS A 416 -3.45 28.93 -0.50
CA HIS A 416 -2.64 30.14 -0.78
C HIS A 416 -1.98 30.13 -2.17
N PRO A 417 -2.68 29.82 -3.26
CA PRO A 417 -2.05 29.66 -4.58
C PRO A 417 -1.36 30.94 -5.09
N SER A 418 -1.79 32.12 -4.65
CA SER A 418 -1.24 33.42 -5.04
C SER A 418 -0.33 34.08 -4.00
N HIS A 419 -0.20 33.51 -2.82
CA HIS A 419 0.63 34.08 -1.76
C HIS A 419 2.13 33.97 -2.10
N ARG A 420 2.83 35.09 -1.91
CA ARG A 420 4.29 35.18 -2.11
C ARG A 420 5.03 35.64 -0.87
N ARG A 421 4.32 35.95 0.21
CA ARG A 421 4.89 36.38 1.49
C ARG A 421 4.15 35.70 2.62
N TYR A 422 4.92 34.99 3.46
CA TYR A 422 4.42 34.27 4.63
C TYR A 422 5.06 34.88 5.88
N ARG A 423 4.35 34.91 6.99
CA ARG A 423 4.86 35.40 8.27
C ARG A 423 4.45 34.45 9.37
N TYR A 424 5.42 33.90 10.04
CA TYR A 424 5.26 32.97 11.14
C TYR A 424 5.69 33.61 12.46
N ARG A 425 5.06 33.21 13.56
CA ARG A 425 5.38 33.68 14.92
C ARG A 425 5.39 32.48 15.86
N PRO A 426 6.55 32.03 16.32
CA PRO A 426 6.64 30.95 17.31
C PRO A 426 6.04 31.39 18.65
N PRO A 427 5.59 30.42 19.51
CA PRO A 427 5.56 28.99 19.23
C PRO A 427 4.43 28.62 18.27
N MET A 428 4.70 27.63 17.40
CA MET A 428 3.70 27.11 16.46
C MET A 428 3.96 25.63 16.17
N SER A 429 2.90 24.90 15.82
CA SER A 429 3.02 23.52 15.38
C SER A 429 3.64 23.42 14.00
N SER A 430 4.12 22.24 13.64
CA SER A 430 4.55 21.92 12.27
C SER A 430 3.45 22.23 11.25
N ILE A 431 3.83 22.76 10.09
CA ILE A 431 2.89 23.11 9.04
C ILE A 431 2.89 21.98 8.01
N PRO A 432 1.73 21.41 7.67
CA PRO A 432 1.64 20.40 6.61
C PRO A 432 2.29 20.86 5.31
N ALA A 433 2.96 19.95 4.61
CA ALA A 433 3.69 20.25 3.37
C ALA A 433 2.78 20.88 2.30
N GLN A 434 1.51 20.42 2.22
CA GLN A 434 0.51 20.86 1.23
C GLN A 434 0.13 22.34 1.39
N VAL A 435 0.21 22.88 2.61
CA VAL A 435 -0.16 24.28 2.90
C VAL A 435 1.04 25.16 3.23
N SER A 436 2.24 24.59 3.27
CA SER A 436 3.48 25.35 3.51
C SER A 436 3.99 26.01 2.22
N PRO A 437 4.73 27.14 2.30
CA PRO A 437 5.33 27.73 1.13
C PRO A 437 6.36 26.79 0.51
N SER A 438 6.32 26.58 -0.82
CA SER A 438 7.32 25.80 -1.52
C SER A 438 8.44 26.68 -2.05
N PRO A 439 9.67 26.57 -1.56
CA PRO A 439 10.84 27.24 -2.11
C PRO A 439 11.43 26.53 -3.34
N SER A 440 10.98 25.31 -3.64
CA SER A 440 11.54 24.48 -4.72
C SER A 440 11.35 25.14 -6.09
N GLY A 441 12.41 25.14 -6.90
CA GLY A 441 12.39 25.65 -8.27
C GLY A 441 12.24 27.18 -8.41
N ARG A 442 12.43 27.95 -7.33
CA ARG A 442 12.33 29.41 -7.34
C ARG A 442 13.29 30.08 -6.36
N SER A 443 13.60 31.37 -6.62
CA SER A 443 14.33 32.19 -5.67
C SER A 443 13.43 32.58 -4.51
N TRP A 444 13.96 32.55 -3.28
CA TRP A 444 13.26 32.91 -2.06
C TRP A 444 14.16 33.73 -1.13
N HIS A 445 13.53 34.42 -0.20
CA HIS A 445 14.19 35.21 0.83
C HIS A 445 13.56 34.88 2.19
N LEU A 446 14.39 34.58 3.18
CA LEU A 446 13.99 34.33 4.56
C LEU A 446 14.58 35.43 5.45
N GLU A 447 13.74 36.02 6.29
CA GLU A 447 14.14 36.98 7.32
C GLU A 447 13.65 36.47 8.67
N ALA A 448 14.58 36.29 9.62
CA ALA A 448 14.27 35.89 10.98
C ALA A 448 14.82 36.95 11.96
N VAL A 449 13.96 37.40 12.88
CA VAL A 449 14.35 38.35 13.93
C VAL A 449 14.20 37.66 15.27
N PHE A 450 15.33 37.45 15.95
CA PHE A 450 15.38 36.76 17.24
C PHE A 450 16.53 37.31 18.10
N THR A 451 16.47 37.03 19.39
CA THR A 451 17.55 37.32 20.33
C THR A 451 18.29 36.03 20.64
N CYS A 452 19.59 36.04 20.55
CA CYS A 452 20.45 34.89 20.79
C CYS A 452 21.59 35.28 21.73
N SER A 453 21.88 34.45 22.71
CA SER A 453 23.10 34.49 23.52
C SER A 453 24.15 33.53 22.96
N GLY A 454 25.40 33.66 23.41
CA GLY A 454 26.50 32.88 22.82
C GLY A 454 26.39 31.35 22.92
N ASP A 455 25.56 30.87 23.85
CA ASP A 455 25.35 29.44 24.15
C ASP A 455 24.00 28.89 23.64
N ASP A 456 23.20 29.75 23.00
CA ASP A 456 21.92 29.31 22.48
C ASP A 456 22.08 28.45 21.23
N GLU A 457 21.39 27.31 21.17
CA GLU A 457 21.29 26.41 20.04
C GLU A 457 19.82 26.17 19.67
N GLY A 458 19.53 25.90 18.42
CA GLY A 458 18.19 25.58 17.98
C GLY A 458 17.91 25.90 16.52
N VAL A 459 16.75 25.42 16.05
CA VAL A 459 16.30 25.56 14.67
C VAL A 459 15.58 26.90 14.48
N ILE A 460 16.02 27.65 13.47
CA ILE A 460 15.39 28.90 13.02
C ILE A 460 14.32 28.60 11.97
N TYR A 461 14.65 27.70 11.02
CA TYR A 461 13.77 27.27 9.94
C TYR A 461 14.12 25.86 9.53
N ALA A 462 13.13 25.03 9.35
CA ALA A 462 13.28 23.70 8.76
C ALA A 462 12.12 23.43 7.79
N ARG A 463 12.44 22.82 6.66
CA ARG A 463 11.47 22.31 5.72
C ARG A 463 12.04 21.09 5.01
N GLY A 464 11.28 20.02 5.02
CA GLY A 464 11.66 18.74 4.45
C GLY A 464 11.43 17.60 5.43
N ASN A 465 11.99 16.48 5.11
CA ASN A 465 12.08 15.30 5.95
C ASN A 465 13.53 14.78 5.92
N GLU A 466 13.78 13.60 6.43
CA GLU A 466 15.11 12.98 6.44
C GLU A 466 15.68 12.70 5.04
N ASN A 467 14.85 12.62 4.00
CA ASN A 467 15.29 12.36 2.63
C ASN A 467 15.79 13.62 1.92
N ALA A 468 15.05 14.73 2.04
CA ALA A 468 15.41 15.97 1.38
C ALA A 468 14.84 17.19 2.11
N GLY A 469 15.59 18.29 2.12
CA GLY A 469 15.11 19.49 2.78
C GLY A 469 16.17 20.58 2.93
N ILE A 470 15.77 21.62 3.65
CA ILE A 470 16.64 22.70 4.07
C ILE A 470 16.39 23.01 5.54
N THR A 471 17.48 23.12 6.29
CA THR A 471 17.45 23.52 7.70
C THR A 471 18.40 24.68 7.96
N ILE A 472 17.92 25.68 8.69
CA ILE A 472 18.71 26.82 9.14
C ILE A 472 18.66 26.81 10.66
N PHE A 473 19.80 26.67 11.31
CA PHE A 473 19.90 26.50 12.75
C PHE A 473 21.16 27.11 13.34
N ILE A 474 21.20 27.27 14.65
CA ILE A 474 22.39 27.66 15.40
C ILE A 474 22.92 26.43 16.15
N GLN A 475 24.20 26.15 15.96
CA GLN A 475 24.93 25.09 16.66
C GLN A 475 26.38 25.50 16.88
N ASN A 476 26.92 25.25 18.06
CA ASN A 476 28.28 25.64 18.45
C ASN A 476 28.58 27.12 18.18
N SER A 477 27.61 28.00 18.50
CA SER A 477 27.69 29.46 18.26
C SER A 477 27.83 29.85 16.76
N GLN A 478 27.49 28.96 15.83
CA GLN A 478 27.52 29.21 14.38
C GLN A 478 26.13 29.10 13.78
N LEU A 479 25.85 29.99 12.81
CA LEU A 479 24.67 29.85 11.96
C LEU A 479 24.99 28.83 10.87
N VAL A 480 24.24 27.76 10.85
CA VAL A 480 24.39 26.67 9.87
C VAL A 480 23.18 26.67 8.94
N VAL A 481 23.46 26.52 7.63
CA VAL A 481 22.46 26.27 6.61
C VAL A 481 22.79 24.94 6.00
N ASP A 482 21.97 23.94 6.25
CA ASP A 482 22.12 22.60 5.67
C ASP A 482 21.04 22.37 4.62
N TYR A 483 21.48 22.05 3.40
CA TYR A 483 20.62 21.62 2.31
C TYR A 483 20.90 20.14 2.04
N ASN A 484 19.90 19.31 2.30
CA ASN A 484 19.92 17.87 2.05
C ASN A 484 19.18 17.56 0.74
N ALA A 485 19.84 16.91 -0.20
CA ALA A 485 19.24 16.36 -1.41
C ALA A 485 19.48 14.84 -1.44
N PHE A 486 18.65 14.06 -0.77
CA PHE A 486 18.74 12.60 -0.69
C PHE A 486 20.11 12.11 -0.16
N LYS A 487 20.50 12.60 1.03
CA LYS A 487 21.79 12.41 1.71
C LYS A 487 23.00 13.17 1.12
N ASP A 488 22.86 13.81 -0.02
CA ASP A 488 23.88 14.76 -0.50
C ASP A 488 23.69 16.08 0.26
N HIS A 489 24.52 16.30 1.28
CA HIS A 489 24.47 17.50 2.11
C HIS A 489 25.37 18.60 1.56
N SER A 490 24.86 19.83 1.54
CA SER A 490 25.62 21.08 1.31
C SER A 490 25.44 21.96 2.53
N ILE A 491 26.53 22.14 3.30
CA ILE A 491 26.55 22.90 4.54
C ILE A 491 27.35 24.19 4.38
#